data_2b3882ff4dd0f4b0b51ad81fbb468cd9
#
_entry.id   2b3882ff4dd0f4b0b51ad81fbb468cd9
#
_cell.length_a   1.000
_cell.length_b   1.000
_cell.length_c   1.000
_cell.angle_alpha   90.00
_cell.angle_beta   90.00
_cell.angle_gamma   90.00
#
_symmetry.space_group_name_H-M   'P 1'
#
loop_
_entity.id
_entity.type
_entity.pdbx_description
1 polymer ?
#
loop_
_entity_poly.entity_id
_entity_poly.type
_entity_poly.pdbx_seq_one_letter_code
_entity_poly.pdbx_strand_id
1 'polypeptide(L)'
;RRFTEHLNPRSMRLVALNKPTDVERGQWYFTRYIQHLPNPGELVFFDRSWYNRAVVEPVMGFCTNHQYEQFMVQLPEFEHMLYEDGVTIIKFWLSITKEEQLKRFNAREDNPLKRWKFSPVDKKGQEYWDDYTKYKELMFSKTHTSFSPWIIVKTNKKETARLECMRYVLSLFDYDKKDDSKVSLFPDPNVIMRYFRSLHKYD
;
A
#
# COMPACT_ATOMS: atom_id res chain seq x y z
N ARG A 1 6.79 7.58 8.64
CA ARG A 1 7.47 8.20 9.78
C ARG A 1 7.49 7.26 11.00
N ARG A 2 6.35 6.77 11.51
CA ARG A 2 6.34 5.92 12.72
C ARG A 2 7.10 4.60 12.54
N PHE A 3 7.03 3.98 11.38
CA PHE A 3 7.84 2.80 11.08
C PHE A 3 9.33 3.07 11.06
N THR A 4 9.73 4.27 10.62
CA THR A 4 11.12 4.61 10.35
C THR A 4 11.81 5.32 11.50
N GLU A 5 11.08 5.68 12.55
CA GLU A 5 11.56 6.52 13.65
C GLU A 5 12.68 5.85 14.47
N HIS A 6 12.67 4.52 14.53
CA HIS A 6 13.63 3.72 15.32
C HIS A 6 14.47 2.77 14.45
N LEU A 7 14.36 2.86 13.12
CA LEU A 7 15.19 2.07 12.20
C LEU A 7 16.50 2.79 11.90
N ASN A 8 17.54 1.98 11.59
CA ASN A 8 18.80 2.53 11.15
C ASN A 8 18.62 3.27 9.79
N PRO A 9 18.89 4.58 9.73
CA PRO A 9 18.69 5.36 8.50
C PRO A 9 19.62 4.94 7.34
N ARG A 10 20.69 4.19 7.62
CA ARG A 10 21.60 3.66 6.59
C ARG A 10 21.05 2.40 5.91
N SER A 11 20.16 1.68 6.59
CA SER A 11 19.56 0.42 6.09
C SER A 11 18.07 0.60 5.77
N MET A 12 17.57 1.83 5.73
CA MET A 12 16.16 2.13 5.48
C MET A 12 16.02 3.29 4.51
N ARG A 13 15.10 3.15 3.56
CA ARG A 13 14.72 4.23 2.63
C ARG A 13 13.20 4.42 2.59
N LEU A 14 12.76 5.67 2.51
CA LEU A 14 11.37 6.03 2.24
C LEU A 14 11.29 6.58 0.82
N VAL A 15 10.53 5.92 -0.03
CA VAL A 15 10.32 6.28 -1.44
C VAL A 15 8.92 6.83 -1.63
N ALA A 16 8.82 8.09 -2.04
CA ALA A 16 7.59 8.76 -2.39
C ALA A 16 7.76 9.41 -3.76
N LEU A 17 7.33 8.72 -4.82
CA LEU A 17 7.53 9.17 -6.19
C LEU A 17 6.48 10.22 -6.58
N ASN A 18 6.94 11.28 -7.21
CA ASN A 18 6.09 12.30 -7.79
C ASN A 18 5.36 11.78 -9.06
N LYS A 19 4.54 12.63 -9.67
CA LYS A 19 3.97 12.37 -10.99
C LYS A 19 5.08 11.97 -11.98
N PRO A 20 4.85 10.94 -12.83
CA PRO A 20 5.86 10.51 -13.81
C PRO A 20 6.29 11.65 -14.73
N THR A 21 7.58 11.72 -15.01
CA THR A 21 8.15 12.60 -16.04
C THR A 21 7.76 12.10 -17.44
N ASP A 22 8.00 12.90 -18.48
CA ASP A 22 7.72 12.49 -19.87
C ASP A 22 8.59 11.31 -20.30
N VAL A 23 9.83 11.25 -19.82
CA VAL A 23 10.74 10.11 -20.04
C VAL A 23 10.20 8.85 -19.40
N GLU A 24 9.81 8.92 -18.13
CA GLU A 24 9.24 7.76 -17.39
C GLU A 24 7.93 7.26 -18.00
N ARG A 25 7.13 8.14 -18.64
CA ARG A 25 5.90 7.72 -19.35
C ARG A 25 6.16 6.89 -20.59
N GLY A 26 7.32 7.10 -21.24
CA GLY A 26 7.75 6.32 -22.40
C GLY A 26 8.44 5.00 -22.04
N GLN A 27 8.78 4.79 -20.77
CA GLN A 27 9.44 3.60 -20.30
C GLN A 27 8.44 2.53 -19.82
N TRP A 28 8.94 1.30 -19.65
CA TRP A 28 8.18 0.27 -18.96
C TRP A 28 7.78 0.74 -17.55
N TYR A 29 6.54 0.54 -17.18
CA TYR A 29 5.95 1.16 -15.99
C TYR A 29 6.74 0.92 -14.70
N PHE A 30 7.29 -0.28 -14.54
CA PHE A 30 8.02 -0.66 -13.31
C PHE A 30 9.41 -0.04 -13.22
N THR A 31 9.99 0.46 -14.31
CA THR A 31 11.35 1.02 -14.35
C THR A 31 11.60 2.05 -13.27
N ARG A 32 10.64 2.96 -13.05
CA ARG A 32 10.73 4.01 -12.04
C ARG A 32 10.73 3.50 -10.59
N TYR A 33 10.30 2.25 -10.36
CA TYR A 33 10.26 1.61 -9.05
C TYR A 33 11.46 0.70 -8.83
N ILE A 34 11.94 0.03 -9.87
CA ILE A 34 13.04 -0.94 -9.82
C ILE A 34 14.30 -0.31 -9.26
N GLN A 35 14.64 0.92 -9.66
CA GLN A 35 15.82 1.64 -9.16
C GLN A 35 15.79 1.91 -7.64
N HIS A 36 14.67 1.69 -6.99
CA HIS A 36 14.49 1.88 -5.56
C HIS A 36 14.34 0.57 -4.78
N LEU A 37 14.46 -0.58 -5.43
CA LEU A 37 14.37 -1.88 -4.76
C LEU A 37 15.50 -2.03 -3.72
N PRO A 38 15.26 -2.80 -2.64
CA PRO A 38 16.25 -2.97 -1.58
C PRO A 38 17.43 -3.84 -2.00
N ASN A 39 18.59 -3.54 -1.47
CA ASN A 39 19.68 -4.51 -1.38
C ASN A 39 19.45 -5.47 -0.20
N PRO A 40 20.18 -6.61 -0.12
CA PRO A 40 20.12 -7.48 1.04
C PRO A 40 20.35 -6.72 2.35
N GLY A 41 19.47 -6.92 3.34
CA GLY A 41 19.53 -6.22 4.63
C GLY A 41 18.93 -4.81 4.65
N GLU A 42 18.39 -4.32 3.54
CA GLU A 42 17.70 -3.02 3.49
C GLU A 42 16.18 -3.15 3.62
N LEU A 43 15.57 -2.11 4.20
CA LEU A 43 14.11 -1.92 4.26
C LEU A 43 13.71 -0.72 3.38
N VAL A 44 12.84 -0.95 2.40
CA VAL A 44 12.32 0.14 1.56
C VAL A 44 10.82 0.29 1.78
N PHE A 45 10.41 1.49 2.15
CA PHE A 45 9.02 1.85 2.34
C PHE A 45 8.55 2.69 1.16
N PHE A 46 7.59 2.17 0.40
CA PHE A 46 6.93 2.93 -0.66
C PHE A 46 5.69 3.64 -0.09
N ASP A 47 5.69 4.98 -0.07
CA ASP A 47 4.47 5.77 0.15
C ASP A 47 3.77 5.96 -1.19
N ARG A 48 2.82 5.12 -1.48
CA ARG A 48 2.30 4.76 -2.80
C ARG A 48 3.36 4.04 -3.65
N SER A 49 2.95 2.99 -4.31
CA SER A 49 3.84 2.14 -5.10
C SER A 49 3.31 1.98 -6.53
N TRP A 50 3.81 0.99 -7.25
CA TRP A 50 3.28 0.57 -8.54
C TRP A 50 1.77 0.30 -8.53
N TYR A 51 1.17 0.04 -7.39
CA TYR A 51 -0.27 -0.12 -7.22
C TYR A 51 -1.12 1.15 -7.52
N ASN A 52 -0.48 2.29 -7.76
CA ASN A 52 -1.18 3.46 -8.31
C ASN A 52 -1.90 3.12 -9.62
N ARG A 53 -1.30 2.29 -10.48
CA ARG A 53 -1.90 1.86 -11.76
C ARG A 53 -3.03 0.85 -11.58
N ALA A 54 -3.11 0.18 -10.44
CA ALA A 54 -4.22 -0.73 -10.15
C ALA A 54 -5.52 -0.01 -9.75
N VAL A 55 -5.44 1.17 -9.15
CA VAL A 55 -6.60 1.84 -8.54
C VAL A 55 -6.71 3.31 -8.95
N VAL A 56 -5.79 4.18 -8.52
CA VAL A 56 -5.97 5.62 -8.71
C VAL A 56 -5.83 6.05 -10.17
N GLU A 57 -4.93 5.43 -10.94
CA GLU A 57 -4.71 5.83 -12.34
C GLU A 57 -5.92 5.53 -13.23
N PRO A 58 -6.57 4.35 -13.20
CA PRO A 58 -7.77 4.11 -14.01
C PRO A 58 -8.96 4.93 -13.55
N VAL A 59 -9.18 5.14 -12.24
CA VAL A 59 -10.28 5.96 -11.72
C VAL A 59 -10.15 7.41 -12.17
N MET A 60 -8.93 7.95 -12.19
CA MET A 60 -8.66 9.34 -12.53
C MET A 60 -8.35 9.58 -14.02
N GLY A 61 -8.37 8.52 -14.85
CA GLY A 61 -8.05 8.61 -16.25
C GLY A 61 -6.56 8.92 -16.54
N PHE A 62 -5.65 8.53 -15.64
CA PHE A 62 -4.21 8.77 -15.80
C PHE A 62 -3.49 7.68 -16.59
N CYS A 63 -4.17 6.57 -16.87
CA CYS A 63 -3.72 5.52 -17.79
C CYS A 63 -4.84 5.09 -18.73
N THR A 64 -4.49 4.51 -19.86
CA THR A 64 -5.46 3.89 -20.79
C THR A 64 -5.91 2.52 -20.26
N ASN A 65 -7.04 2.02 -20.75
CA ASN A 65 -7.51 0.66 -20.41
C ASN A 65 -6.45 -0.40 -20.79
N HIS A 66 -5.82 -0.26 -21.95
CA HIS A 66 -4.75 -1.17 -22.38
C HIS A 66 -3.57 -1.18 -21.39
N GLN A 67 -3.12 -0.01 -20.92
CA GLN A 67 -2.04 0.09 -19.93
C GLN A 67 -2.44 -0.52 -18.59
N TYR A 68 -3.70 -0.36 -18.18
CA TYR A 68 -4.23 -0.98 -16.97
C TYR A 68 -4.26 -2.51 -17.08
N GLU A 69 -4.82 -3.04 -18.16
CA GLU A 69 -4.92 -4.49 -18.38
C GLU A 69 -3.53 -5.15 -18.46
N GLN A 70 -2.63 -4.56 -19.23
CA GLN A 70 -1.24 -5.01 -19.32
C GLN A 70 -0.55 -5.02 -17.95
N PHE A 71 -0.72 -3.96 -17.17
CA PHE A 71 -0.19 -3.87 -15.82
C PHE A 71 -0.74 -4.97 -14.91
N MET A 72 -2.06 -5.24 -14.95
CA MET A 72 -2.69 -6.24 -14.10
C MET A 72 -2.27 -7.68 -14.43
N VAL A 73 -1.79 -7.94 -15.64
CA VAL A 73 -1.16 -9.22 -16.04
C VAL A 73 0.28 -9.28 -15.54
N GLN A 74 1.07 -8.22 -15.78
CA GLN A 74 2.50 -8.20 -15.47
C GLN A 74 2.80 -8.12 -13.97
N LEU A 75 1.90 -7.55 -13.18
CA LEU A 75 2.15 -7.28 -11.77
C LEU A 75 2.41 -8.53 -10.92
N PRO A 76 1.61 -9.61 -10.98
CA PRO A 76 1.91 -10.83 -10.24
C PRO A 76 3.24 -11.48 -10.66
N GLU A 77 3.59 -11.41 -11.94
CA GLU A 77 4.85 -11.91 -12.48
C GLU A 77 6.04 -11.10 -11.95
N PHE A 78 5.92 -9.77 -11.95
CA PHE A 78 6.92 -8.87 -11.39
C PHE A 78 7.17 -9.12 -9.90
N GLU A 79 6.11 -9.24 -9.10
CA GLU A 79 6.23 -9.53 -7.67
C GLU A 79 6.76 -10.95 -7.42
N HIS A 80 6.46 -11.92 -8.29
CA HIS A 80 7.00 -13.27 -8.19
C HIS A 80 8.52 -13.29 -8.44
N MET A 81 9.02 -12.58 -9.46
CA MET A 81 10.45 -12.45 -9.70
C MET A 81 11.18 -11.82 -8.51
N LEU A 82 10.60 -10.80 -7.87
CA LEU A 82 11.17 -10.21 -6.66
C LEU A 82 11.21 -11.19 -5.49
N TYR A 83 10.15 -11.99 -5.33
CA TYR A 83 10.08 -13.02 -4.30
C TYR A 83 11.14 -14.12 -4.52
N GLU A 84 11.32 -14.58 -5.76
CA GLU A 84 12.36 -15.57 -6.10
C GLU A 84 13.78 -15.04 -5.89
N ASP A 85 13.98 -13.73 -6.06
CA ASP A 85 15.26 -13.05 -5.75
C ASP A 85 15.46 -12.77 -4.25
N GLY A 86 14.56 -13.26 -3.39
CA GLY A 86 14.65 -13.17 -1.93
C GLY A 86 14.07 -11.89 -1.32
N VAL A 87 13.36 -11.06 -2.09
CA VAL A 87 12.71 -9.86 -1.58
C VAL A 87 11.41 -10.21 -0.87
N THR A 88 11.31 -9.87 0.41
CA THR A 88 10.03 -9.95 1.16
C THR A 88 9.14 -8.76 0.84
N ILE A 89 7.99 -9.01 0.23
CA ILE A 89 7.02 -7.97 -0.14
C ILE A 89 5.87 -7.93 0.86
N ILE A 90 5.67 -6.80 1.53
CA ILE A 90 4.56 -6.58 2.46
C ILE A 90 3.62 -5.52 1.90
N LYS A 91 2.39 -5.90 1.59
CA LYS A 91 1.37 -5.02 0.99
C LYS A 91 0.30 -4.67 2.01
N PHE A 92 0.26 -3.41 2.45
CA PHE A 92 -0.79 -2.90 3.30
C PHE A 92 -1.83 -2.10 2.52
N TRP A 93 -3.08 -2.48 2.67
CA TRP A 93 -4.21 -1.64 2.28
C TRP A 93 -4.77 -0.94 3.51
N LEU A 94 -4.60 0.38 3.57
CA LEU A 94 -5.06 1.20 4.70
C LEU A 94 -6.52 1.58 4.49
N SER A 95 -7.44 0.76 5.00
CA SER A 95 -8.88 0.91 4.81
C SER A 95 -9.48 1.90 5.81
N ILE A 96 -10.29 2.84 5.30
CA ILE A 96 -11.14 3.73 6.09
C ILE A 96 -12.56 3.68 5.57
N THR A 97 -13.54 4.09 6.38
CA THR A 97 -14.91 4.28 5.92
C THR A 97 -15.06 5.58 5.15
N LYS A 98 -16.11 5.67 4.31
CA LYS A 98 -16.40 6.88 3.51
C LYS A 98 -16.61 8.10 4.41
N GLU A 99 -17.29 7.90 5.53
CA GLU A 99 -17.57 8.95 6.52
C GLU A 99 -16.28 9.43 7.18
N GLU A 100 -15.39 8.51 7.58
CA GLU A 100 -14.11 8.88 8.17
C GLU A 100 -13.21 9.61 7.16
N GLN A 101 -13.27 9.23 5.88
CA GLN A 101 -12.53 9.95 4.83
C GLN A 101 -13.02 11.39 4.72
N LEU A 102 -14.36 11.60 4.64
CA LEU A 102 -14.96 12.92 4.58
C LEU A 102 -14.59 13.77 5.79
N LYS A 103 -14.69 13.21 7.00
CA LYS A 103 -14.26 13.87 8.24
C LYS A 103 -12.81 14.33 8.18
N ARG A 104 -11.92 13.50 7.63
CA ARG A 104 -10.49 13.84 7.49
C ARG A 104 -10.27 14.92 6.44
N PHE A 105 -11.04 14.96 5.37
CA PHE A 105 -10.96 15.99 4.34
C PHE A 105 -11.39 17.34 4.90
N ASN A 106 -12.53 17.42 5.57
CA ASN A 106 -13.00 18.64 6.23
C ASN A 106 -11.96 19.15 7.25
N ALA A 107 -11.43 18.29 8.10
CA ALA A 107 -10.39 18.65 9.06
C ALA A 107 -9.05 19.11 8.43
N ARG A 108 -8.80 18.81 7.15
CA ARG A 108 -7.66 19.37 6.40
C ARG A 108 -7.98 20.74 5.82
N GLU A 109 -9.19 20.95 5.33
CA GLU A 109 -9.62 22.25 4.79
C GLU A 109 -9.67 23.31 5.89
N ASP A 110 -10.19 22.96 7.07
CA ASP A 110 -10.33 23.87 8.21
C ASP A 110 -8.99 24.24 8.85
N ASN A 111 -7.97 23.41 8.71
CA ASN A 111 -6.68 23.63 9.36
C ASN A 111 -5.64 24.22 8.39
N PRO A 112 -5.23 25.53 8.55
CA PRO A 112 -4.27 26.17 7.66
C PRO A 112 -2.94 25.41 7.50
N LEU A 113 -2.49 24.72 8.57
CA LEU A 113 -1.25 23.92 8.55
C LEU A 113 -1.39 22.58 7.82
N LYS A 114 -2.60 22.21 7.40
CA LYS A 114 -2.88 20.94 6.74
C LYS A 114 -3.47 21.10 5.34
N ARG A 115 -3.90 22.29 4.95
CA ARG A 115 -4.51 22.58 3.63
C ARG A 115 -3.64 22.12 2.45
N TRP A 116 -2.34 22.28 2.56
CA TRP A 116 -1.38 21.85 1.53
C TRP A 116 -1.40 20.34 1.25
N LYS A 117 -1.97 19.53 2.16
CA LYS A 117 -2.16 18.08 2.00
C LYS A 117 -3.41 17.71 1.23
N PHE A 118 -4.27 18.67 0.94
CA PHE A 118 -5.54 18.45 0.27
C PHE A 118 -5.41 18.72 -1.22
N SER A 119 -5.45 17.67 -2.02
CA SER A 119 -5.25 17.73 -3.46
C SER A 119 -6.58 17.70 -4.23
N PRO A 120 -6.61 18.12 -5.51
CA PRO A 120 -7.79 17.95 -6.39
C PRO A 120 -8.23 16.47 -6.51
N VAL A 121 -7.30 15.53 -6.40
CA VAL A 121 -7.59 14.08 -6.42
C VAL A 121 -8.35 13.68 -5.15
N ASP A 122 -8.00 14.26 -3.99
CA ASP A 122 -8.70 13.99 -2.73
C ASP A 122 -10.16 14.46 -2.81
N LYS A 123 -10.43 15.64 -3.41
CA LYS A 123 -11.81 16.15 -3.63
C LYS A 123 -12.67 15.15 -4.39
N LYS A 124 -12.14 14.61 -5.47
CA LYS A 124 -12.81 13.60 -6.29
C LYS A 124 -12.95 12.24 -5.62
N GLY A 125 -12.16 11.95 -4.59
CA GLY A 125 -12.17 10.66 -3.90
C GLY A 125 -13.53 10.29 -3.27
N GLN A 126 -14.34 11.27 -2.87
CA GLN A 126 -15.69 11.04 -2.36
C GLN A 126 -16.69 10.77 -3.49
N GLU A 127 -16.56 11.49 -4.60
CA GLU A 127 -17.39 11.36 -5.78
C GLU A 127 -17.19 10.00 -6.47
N TYR A 128 -15.96 9.58 -6.63
CA TYR A 128 -15.57 8.29 -7.27
C TYR A 128 -15.42 7.13 -6.29
N TRP A 129 -16.06 7.19 -5.11
CA TRP A 129 -15.92 6.15 -4.08
C TRP A 129 -16.22 4.74 -4.60
N ASP A 130 -17.27 4.59 -5.41
CA ASP A 130 -17.69 3.31 -5.94
C ASP A 130 -16.72 2.79 -7.00
N ASP A 131 -16.19 3.67 -7.84
CA ASP A 131 -15.13 3.30 -8.80
C ASP A 131 -13.85 2.88 -8.09
N TYR A 132 -13.44 3.61 -7.05
CA TYR A 132 -12.32 3.22 -6.20
C TYR A 132 -12.56 1.84 -5.56
N THR A 133 -13.77 1.57 -5.10
CA THR A 133 -14.14 0.29 -4.51
C THR A 133 -14.06 -0.84 -5.53
N LYS A 134 -14.59 -0.63 -6.73
CA LYS A 134 -14.53 -1.59 -7.84
C LYS A 134 -13.08 -1.93 -8.21
N TYR A 135 -12.23 -0.94 -8.45
CA TYR A 135 -10.83 -1.19 -8.81
C TYR A 135 -10.02 -1.80 -7.65
N LYS A 136 -10.32 -1.44 -6.41
CA LYS A 136 -9.75 -2.07 -5.21
C LYS A 136 -10.07 -3.57 -5.16
N GLU A 137 -11.32 -3.96 -5.36
CA GLU A 137 -11.72 -5.38 -5.35
C GLU A 137 -11.08 -6.16 -6.50
N LEU A 138 -11.03 -5.58 -7.69
CA LEU A 138 -10.31 -6.16 -8.83
C LEU A 138 -8.82 -6.34 -8.54
N MET A 139 -8.18 -5.34 -7.94
CA MET A 139 -6.79 -5.40 -7.51
C MET A 139 -6.57 -6.56 -6.53
N PHE A 140 -7.36 -6.65 -5.47
CA PHE A 140 -7.23 -7.73 -4.51
C PHE A 140 -7.40 -9.10 -5.17
N SER A 141 -8.46 -9.28 -5.95
CA SER A 141 -8.77 -10.57 -6.57
C SER A 141 -7.71 -11.06 -7.55
N LYS A 142 -7.01 -10.15 -8.24
CA LYS A 142 -6.02 -10.49 -9.27
C LYS A 142 -4.58 -10.51 -8.77
N THR A 143 -4.29 -9.81 -7.67
CA THR A 143 -2.90 -9.60 -7.21
C THR A 143 -2.63 -10.09 -5.79
N HIS A 144 -3.60 -10.73 -5.14
CA HIS A 144 -3.38 -11.44 -3.90
C HIS A 144 -2.76 -12.81 -4.21
N THR A 145 -1.55 -13.04 -3.73
CA THR A 145 -0.82 -14.30 -3.92
C THR A 145 -0.35 -14.86 -2.57
N SER A 146 0.08 -16.11 -2.55
CA SER A 146 0.62 -16.75 -1.34
C SER A 146 1.92 -16.11 -0.88
N PHE A 147 2.79 -15.73 -1.82
CA PHE A 147 4.09 -15.12 -1.59
C PHE A 147 4.04 -13.60 -1.36
N SER A 148 3.01 -12.93 -1.84
CA SER A 148 2.81 -11.48 -1.68
C SER A 148 1.34 -11.18 -1.38
N PRO A 149 0.86 -11.50 -0.16
CA PRO A 149 -0.55 -11.32 0.21
C PRO A 149 -0.90 -9.86 0.48
N TRP A 150 -2.14 -9.50 0.19
CA TRP A 150 -2.73 -8.25 0.68
C TRP A 150 -3.09 -8.36 2.15
N ILE A 151 -2.67 -7.36 2.91
CA ILE A 151 -2.99 -7.18 4.32
C ILE A 151 -3.87 -5.95 4.46
N ILE A 152 -5.11 -6.16 4.84
CA ILE A 152 -6.09 -5.09 5.05
C ILE A 152 -5.99 -4.59 6.47
N VAL A 153 -5.83 -3.29 6.64
CA VAL A 153 -5.70 -2.62 7.95
C VAL A 153 -6.83 -1.62 8.11
N LYS A 154 -7.65 -1.78 9.15
CA LYS A 154 -8.68 -0.80 9.51
C LYS A 154 -8.04 0.42 10.14
N THR A 155 -8.12 1.57 9.48
CA THR A 155 -7.36 2.77 9.85
C THR A 155 -8.21 3.95 10.37
N ASN A 156 -9.46 3.73 10.72
CA ASN A 156 -10.27 4.76 11.36
C ASN A 156 -9.61 5.27 12.67
N LYS A 157 -8.99 4.37 13.45
CA LYS A 157 -8.13 4.70 14.58
C LYS A 157 -6.66 4.57 14.18
N LYS A 158 -5.99 5.70 13.92
CA LYS A 158 -4.62 5.74 13.37
C LYS A 158 -3.57 5.12 14.30
N GLU A 159 -3.72 5.33 15.60
CA GLU A 159 -2.78 4.85 16.63
C GLU A 159 -2.77 3.32 16.63
N THR A 160 -3.93 2.71 16.73
CA THR A 160 -4.12 1.26 16.70
C THR A 160 -3.60 0.67 15.38
N ALA A 161 -4.00 1.24 14.24
CA ALA A 161 -3.55 0.77 12.94
C ALA A 161 -2.02 0.78 12.79
N ARG A 162 -1.34 1.82 13.27
CA ARG A 162 0.13 1.92 13.26
C ARG A 162 0.77 0.83 14.10
N LEU A 163 0.26 0.62 15.31
CA LEU A 163 0.77 -0.40 16.22
C LEU A 163 0.65 -1.79 15.59
N GLU A 164 -0.53 -2.11 15.06
CA GLU A 164 -0.78 -3.42 14.47
C GLU A 164 0.03 -3.66 13.19
N CYS A 165 0.21 -2.64 12.35
CA CYS A 165 1.13 -2.76 11.22
C CYS A 165 2.57 -3.04 11.66
N MET A 166 3.07 -2.37 12.71
CA MET A 166 4.42 -2.64 13.24
C MET A 166 4.53 -4.07 13.79
N ARG A 167 3.53 -4.51 14.57
CA ARG A 167 3.47 -5.89 15.07
C ARG A 167 3.52 -6.90 13.93
N TYR A 168 2.72 -6.69 12.89
CA TYR A 168 2.71 -7.55 11.72
C TYR A 168 4.08 -7.63 11.04
N VAL A 169 4.73 -6.50 10.79
CA VAL A 169 6.07 -6.48 10.19
C VAL A 169 7.08 -7.21 11.07
N LEU A 170 7.12 -6.89 12.37
CA LEU A 170 8.05 -7.52 13.31
C LEU A 170 7.80 -9.03 13.48
N SER A 171 6.56 -9.49 13.31
CA SER A 171 6.26 -10.93 13.39
C SER A 171 6.87 -11.73 12.23
N LEU A 172 7.11 -11.09 11.08
CA LEU A 172 7.61 -11.75 9.86
C LEU A 172 9.13 -11.95 9.82
N PHE A 173 9.87 -11.19 10.61
CA PHE A 173 11.34 -11.23 10.58
C PHE A 173 11.90 -11.83 11.88
N ASP A 174 13.02 -12.52 11.74
CA ASP A 174 13.84 -12.92 12.87
C ASP A 174 14.88 -11.83 13.13
N TYR A 175 15.05 -11.47 14.40
CA TYR A 175 16.02 -10.49 14.87
C TYR A 175 16.43 -10.79 16.29
N ASP A 176 17.60 -10.30 16.68
CA ASP A 176 18.17 -10.51 18.01
C ASP A 176 17.23 -10.06 19.12
N LYS A 177 17.08 -10.89 20.15
CA LYS A 177 16.23 -10.63 21.32
C LYS A 177 14.74 -10.47 21.04
N LYS A 178 14.25 -11.00 19.93
CA LYS A 178 12.81 -10.99 19.60
C LYS A 178 11.98 -11.63 20.72
N ASP A 179 12.45 -12.76 21.25
CA ASP A 179 11.74 -13.52 22.28
C ASP A 179 11.89 -12.92 23.70
N ASP A 180 12.85 -12.03 23.89
CA ASP A 180 13.02 -11.29 25.15
C ASP A 180 11.96 -10.19 25.34
N SER A 181 11.20 -9.89 24.28
CA SER A 181 10.17 -8.87 24.29
C SER A 181 8.98 -9.30 25.15
N LYS A 182 8.62 -8.48 26.13
CA LYS A 182 7.38 -8.65 26.92
C LYS A 182 6.11 -8.23 26.14
N VAL A 183 6.29 -7.74 24.92
CA VAL A 183 5.19 -7.25 24.06
C VAL A 183 4.78 -8.33 23.08
N SER A 184 3.50 -8.68 23.07
CA SER A 184 2.97 -9.60 22.04
C SER A 184 3.13 -9.01 20.65
N LEU A 185 3.73 -9.77 19.73
CA LEU A 185 3.86 -9.45 18.32
C LEU A 185 2.71 -10.03 17.48
N PHE A 186 1.71 -10.66 18.10
CA PHE A 186 0.51 -11.12 17.39
C PHE A 186 -0.39 -9.93 17.08
N PRO A 187 -0.64 -9.63 15.79
CA PRO A 187 -1.52 -8.55 15.40
C PRO A 187 -2.98 -8.84 15.81
N ASP A 188 -3.73 -7.80 16.18
CA ASP A 188 -5.15 -7.90 16.47
C ASP A 188 -5.95 -8.20 15.17
N PRO A 189 -6.61 -9.37 15.04
CA PRO A 189 -7.36 -9.76 13.85
C PRO A 189 -8.59 -8.87 13.60
N ASN A 190 -9.06 -8.11 14.57
CA ASN A 190 -10.13 -7.13 14.38
C ASN A 190 -9.66 -5.86 13.66
N VAL A 191 -8.37 -5.59 13.67
CA VAL A 191 -7.74 -4.40 13.07
C VAL A 191 -7.02 -4.73 11.77
N ILE A 192 -6.30 -5.86 11.75
CA ILE A 192 -5.49 -6.29 10.61
C ILE A 192 -5.88 -7.71 10.19
N MET A 193 -6.08 -7.90 8.91
CA MET A 193 -6.46 -9.20 8.37
C MET A 193 -5.83 -9.44 7.00
N ARG A 194 -5.50 -10.68 6.71
CA ARG A 194 -5.13 -11.10 5.36
C ARG A 194 -6.39 -11.10 4.49
N TYR A 195 -6.27 -10.61 3.24
CA TYR A 195 -7.36 -10.70 2.29
C TYR A 195 -7.72 -12.18 2.03
N PHE A 196 -8.99 -12.49 2.03
CA PHE A 196 -9.54 -13.78 1.62
C PHE A 196 -10.53 -13.55 0.48
N ARG A 197 -10.39 -14.29 -0.58
CA ARG A 197 -11.41 -14.32 -1.63
C ARG A 197 -12.63 -15.05 -1.05
N SER A 198 -13.69 -14.32 -0.74
CA SER A 198 -14.94 -14.93 -0.31
C SER A 198 -15.61 -15.63 -1.50
N LEU A 199 -15.84 -16.90 -1.36
CA LEU A 199 -16.59 -17.73 -2.33
C LEU A 199 -18.12 -17.60 -2.13
N HIS A 200 -18.60 -16.67 -1.31
CA HIS A 200 -20.03 -16.49 -1.03
C HIS A 200 -20.81 -15.86 -2.18
N LYS A 201 -20.78 -16.47 -3.35
CA LYS A 201 -21.72 -16.23 -4.47
C LYS A 201 -22.03 -17.54 -5.20
N TYR A 202 -22.32 -18.57 -4.46
CA TYR A 202 -22.81 -19.83 -5.03
C TYR A 202 -24.01 -20.35 -4.21
N ASP A 203 -24.92 -19.44 -3.85
CA ASP A 203 -26.28 -19.77 -3.44
C ASP A 203 -27.25 -19.01 -4.33
#